data_12d855d8654159debaa3dca47ad48e0a
#
_entry.id   12d855d8654159debaa3dca47ad48e0a
#
_cell.length_a   1.000
_cell.length_b   1.000
_cell.length_c   1.000
_cell.angle_alpha   90.00
_cell.angle_beta   90.00
_cell.angle_gamma   90.00
#
_symmetry.space_group_name_H-M   'P 1'
#
loop_
_entity.id
_entity.type
_entity.pdbx_description
1 polymer ?
#
loop_
_entity_poly.entity_id
_entity_poly.type
_entity_poly.pdbx_seq_one_letter_code
_entity_poly.pdbx_strand_id
1 'polypeptide(L)'
;MPTETWWNLPSEKRERVIRAAMIEFGKRGFSAGSLNVIAREADIAKGSLFQYFDDKLDIFATICEEGIKTIRDAALEGVDVDNDEFFPALRRIVCNWLNFFATHPVERGFAYAAGNEVDVDAGAAVRSVTSAHFVSELTPLVKGADARGEFAPGTAIDQVVSMVVLLLRHLDKAPFYPHVDPILGLAEKRAAEVERIALQLVDALERAYGEGRR
;
A
#
# COMPACT_ATOMS: atom_id res chain seq x y z
N MET A 1 -14.77 2.88 -14.89
CA MET A 1 -14.41 4.01 -13.97
C MET A 1 -15.67 4.49 -13.28
N PRO A 2 -15.60 4.90 -11.99
CA PRO A 2 -16.78 5.34 -11.26
C PRO A 2 -17.55 6.45 -11.98
N THR A 3 -18.85 6.41 -11.88
CA THR A 3 -19.73 7.41 -12.50
C THR A 3 -19.64 8.76 -11.77
N GLU A 4 -20.14 9.81 -12.41
CA GLU A 4 -20.26 11.13 -11.77
C GLU A 4 -21.12 11.08 -10.49
N THR A 5 -22.11 10.20 -10.46
CA THR A 5 -22.96 9.96 -9.29
C THR A 5 -22.17 9.49 -8.06
N TRP A 6 -21.13 8.68 -8.24
CA TRP A 6 -20.23 8.25 -7.17
C TRP A 6 -19.50 9.43 -6.53
N TRP A 7 -18.95 10.31 -7.36
CA TRP A 7 -18.18 11.47 -6.89
C TRP A 7 -19.04 12.51 -6.18
N ASN A 8 -20.33 12.59 -6.55
CA ASN A 8 -21.31 13.49 -5.94
C ASN A 8 -21.94 12.94 -4.66
N LEU A 9 -21.60 11.72 -4.22
CA LEU A 9 -22.09 11.18 -2.94
C LEU A 9 -21.52 11.95 -1.75
N PRO A 10 -22.31 12.10 -0.65
CA PRO A 10 -21.77 12.52 0.63
C PRO A 10 -20.60 11.62 1.06
N SER A 11 -19.55 12.22 1.64
CA SER A 11 -18.33 11.50 2.07
C SER A 11 -18.65 10.28 2.96
N GLU A 12 -19.52 10.46 3.95
CA GLU A 12 -19.94 9.40 4.88
C GLU A 12 -20.54 8.17 4.14
N LYS A 13 -21.34 8.43 3.10
CA LYS A 13 -21.95 7.34 2.33
C LYS A 13 -20.90 6.63 1.47
N ARG A 14 -19.98 7.38 0.87
CA ARG A 14 -18.87 6.83 0.10
C ARG A 14 -17.94 5.99 0.98
N GLU A 15 -17.59 6.48 2.16
CA GLU A 15 -16.78 5.76 3.15
C GLU A 15 -17.42 4.45 3.61
N ARG A 16 -18.74 4.42 3.85
CA ARG A 16 -19.45 3.18 4.18
C ARG A 16 -19.34 2.14 3.07
N VAL A 17 -19.49 2.56 1.80
CA VAL A 17 -19.35 1.64 0.65
C VAL A 17 -17.92 1.13 0.53
N ILE A 18 -16.92 2.02 0.63
CA ILE A 18 -15.50 1.67 0.61
C ILE A 18 -15.19 0.65 1.70
N ARG A 19 -15.57 0.94 2.96
CA ARG A 19 -15.31 0.06 4.10
C ARG A 19 -15.99 -1.31 3.94
N ALA A 20 -17.26 -1.35 3.53
CA ALA A 20 -18.00 -2.59 3.29
C ALA A 20 -17.33 -3.43 2.19
N ALA A 21 -16.90 -2.79 1.11
CA ALA A 21 -16.22 -3.47 0.01
C ALA A 21 -14.83 -3.98 0.42
N MET A 22 -14.03 -3.20 1.15
CA MET A 22 -12.74 -3.64 1.69
C MET A 22 -12.89 -4.88 2.59
N ILE A 23 -13.90 -4.89 3.48
CA ILE A 23 -14.16 -6.03 4.37
C ILE A 23 -14.56 -7.27 3.56
N GLU A 24 -15.46 -7.14 2.60
CA GLU A 24 -15.95 -8.27 1.82
C GLU A 24 -14.85 -8.84 0.91
N PHE A 25 -14.19 -7.98 0.13
CA PHE A 25 -13.09 -8.41 -0.74
C PHE A 25 -11.86 -8.88 0.04
N GLY A 26 -11.56 -8.27 1.18
CA GLY A 26 -10.48 -8.72 2.06
C GLY A 26 -10.67 -10.12 2.63
N LYS A 27 -11.93 -10.51 2.88
CA LYS A 27 -12.28 -11.84 3.39
C LYS A 27 -12.40 -12.91 2.31
N ARG A 28 -12.85 -12.56 1.11
CA ARG A 28 -13.27 -13.51 0.08
C ARG A 28 -12.52 -13.38 -1.25
N GLY A 29 -11.66 -12.39 -1.40
CA GLY A 29 -11.05 -12.04 -2.67
C GLY A 29 -12.06 -11.43 -3.65
N PHE A 30 -11.59 -11.07 -4.82
CA PHE A 30 -12.45 -10.52 -5.88
C PHE A 30 -13.49 -11.54 -6.34
N SER A 31 -13.05 -12.75 -6.73
CA SER A 31 -13.94 -13.74 -7.39
C SER A 31 -15.14 -14.14 -6.51
N ALA A 32 -14.92 -14.42 -5.22
CA ALA A 32 -15.98 -14.85 -4.30
C ALA A 32 -16.69 -13.71 -3.55
N GLY A 33 -16.18 -12.47 -3.65
CA GLY A 33 -16.80 -11.29 -3.03
C GLY A 33 -18.19 -10.98 -3.58
N SER A 34 -19.12 -10.62 -2.71
CA SER A 34 -20.55 -10.46 -3.00
C SER A 34 -21.00 -9.01 -2.97
N LEU A 35 -21.47 -8.50 -4.10
CA LEU A 35 -22.07 -7.16 -4.19
C LEU A 35 -23.34 -7.02 -3.33
N ASN A 36 -24.08 -8.12 -3.11
CA ASN A 36 -25.24 -8.11 -2.21
C ASN A 36 -24.80 -7.86 -0.75
N VAL A 37 -23.71 -8.47 -0.32
CA VAL A 37 -23.15 -8.25 1.03
C VAL A 37 -22.65 -6.81 1.14
N ILE A 38 -21.89 -6.33 0.17
CA ILE A 38 -21.40 -4.95 0.16
C ILE A 38 -22.54 -3.94 0.28
N ALA A 39 -23.59 -4.07 -0.53
CA ALA A 39 -24.73 -3.17 -0.50
C ALA A 39 -25.44 -3.18 0.87
N ARG A 40 -25.68 -4.38 1.43
CA ARG A 40 -26.30 -4.54 2.74
C ARG A 40 -25.46 -3.90 3.86
N GLU A 41 -24.17 -4.20 3.90
CA GLU A 41 -23.27 -3.68 4.95
C GLU A 41 -23.02 -2.17 4.82
N ALA A 42 -23.15 -1.61 3.61
CA ALA A 42 -23.08 -0.17 3.35
C ALA A 42 -24.40 0.57 3.58
N ASP A 43 -25.47 -0.15 3.91
CA ASP A 43 -26.84 0.39 4.07
C ASP A 43 -27.31 1.13 2.81
N ILE A 44 -27.21 0.45 1.64
CA ILE A 44 -27.71 0.94 0.36
C ILE A 44 -28.44 -0.15 -0.42
N ALA A 45 -29.31 0.24 -1.33
CA ALA A 45 -29.92 -0.71 -2.25
C ALA A 45 -28.85 -1.27 -3.21
N LYS A 46 -28.92 -2.59 -3.55
CA LYS A 46 -27.99 -3.20 -4.51
C LYS A 46 -27.94 -2.45 -5.84
N GLY A 47 -29.10 -1.99 -6.34
CA GLY A 47 -29.18 -1.22 -7.58
C GLY A 47 -28.40 0.09 -7.54
N SER A 48 -28.16 0.66 -6.35
CA SER A 48 -27.33 1.86 -6.20
C SER A 48 -25.87 1.62 -6.57
N LEU A 49 -25.32 0.41 -6.32
CA LEU A 49 -23.94 0.08 -6.74
C LEU A 49 -23.79 0.20 -8.26
N PHE A 50 -24.78 -0.24 -9.03
CA PHE A 50 -24.77 -0.15 -10.50
C PHE A 50 -25.09 1.26 -11.05
N GLN A 51 -25.50 2.18 -10.18
CA GLN A 51 -25.54 3.62 -10.52
C GLN A 51 -24.17 4.29 -10.31
N TYR A 52 -23.32 3.71 -9.46
CA TYR A 52 -22.01 4.25 -9.12
C TYR A 52 -20.88 3.63 -9.95
N PHE A 53 -21.03 2.36 -10.34
CA PHE A 53 -20.00 1.55 -10.98
C PHE A 53 -20.57 0.73 -12.12
N ASP A 54 -19.79 0.54 -13.17
CA ASP A 54 -20.18 -0.23 -14.34
C ASP A 54 -20.34 -1.73 -14.01
N ASP A 55 -19.40 -2.28 -13.25
CA ASP A 55 -19.38 -3.69 -12.86
C ASP A 55 -18.62 -3.93 -11.55
N LYS A 56 -18.45 -5.20 -11.20
CA LYS A 56 -17.71 -5.61 -9.99
C LYS A 56 -16.22 -5.27 -10.05
N LEU A 57 -15.62 -5.34 -11.24
CA LEU A 57 -14.22 -5.02 -11.47
C LEU A 57 -13.97 -3.53 -11.24
N ASP A 58 -14.88 -2.68 -11.73
CA ASP A 58 -14.82 -1.23 -11.52
C ASP A 58 -14.93 -0.86 -10.03
N ILE A 59 -15.82 -1.54 -9.28
CA ILE A 59 -15.87 -1.40 -7.81
C ILE A 59 -14.52 -1.77 -7.21
N PHE A 60 -14.01 -2.95 -7.54
CA PHE A 60 -12.78 -3.48 -6.95
C PHE A 60 -11.57 -2.58 -7.24
N ALA A 61 -11.40 -2.14 -8.49
CA ALA A 61 -10.34 -1.22 -8.90
C ALA A 61 -10.42 0.11 -8.15
N THR A 62 -11.63 0.67 -8.01
CA THR A 62 -11.87 1.91 -7.26
C THR A 62 -11.49 1.75 -5.78
N ILE A 63 -11.88 0.63 -5.16
CA ILE A 63 -11.53 0.35 -3.77
C ILE A 63 -10.01 0.16 -3.59
N CYS A 64 -9.33 -0.45 -4.57
CA CYS A 64 -7.87 -0.53 -4.58
C CYS A 64 -7.23 0.86 -4.65
N GLU A 65 -7.76 1.75 -5.48
CA GLU A 65 -7.26 3.13 -5.61
C GLU A 65 -7.45 3.93 -4.31
N GLU A 66 -8.63 3.87 -3.70
CA GLU A 66 -8.89 4.55 -2.43
C GLU A 66 -8.05 3.96 -1.29
N GLY A 67 -7.87 2.65 -1.26
CA GLY A 67 -7.02 1.97 -0.28
C GLY A 67 -5.55 2.39 -0.39
N ILE A 68 -5.00 2.43 -1.60
CA ILE A 68 -3.59 2.82 -1.78
C ILE A 68 -3.35 4.30 -1.47
N LYS A 69 -4.32 5.18 -1.75
CA LYS A 69 -4.24 6.60 -1.34
C LYS A 69 -4.14 6.72 0.18
N THR A 70 -5.01 6.04 0.91
CA THR A 70 -5.01 6.04 2.38
C THR A 70 -3.69 5.51 2.96
N ILE A 71 -3.17 4.42 2.40
CA ILE A 71 -1.89 3.84 2.80
C ILE A 71 -0.74 4.83 2.52
N ARG A 72 -0.72 5.44 1.34
CA ARG A 72 0.28 6.43 0.93
C ARG A 72 0.30 7.62 1.88
N ASP A 73 -0.85 8.22 2.13
CA ASP A 73 -0.96 9.42 2.97
C ASP A 73 -0.46 9.13 4.39
N ALA A 74 -0.79 7.96 4.94
CA ALA A 74 -0.27 7.51 6.22
C ALA A 74 1.25 7.24 6.18
N ALA A 75 1.76 6.61 5.13
CA ALA A 75 3.18 6.30 4.99
C ALA A 75 4.06 7.56 4.87
N LEU A 76 3.55 8.60 4.20
CA LEU A 76 4.26 9.86 3.98
C LEU A 76 4.00 10.90 5.10
N GLU A 77 3.28 10.55 6.15
CA GLU A 77 3.03 11.47 7.25
C GLU A 77 4.33 12.01 7.85
N GLY A 78 4.49 13.35 7.84
CA GLY A 78 5.68 14.04 8.32
C GLY A 78 6.94 13.84 7.47
N VAL A 79 6.81 13.43 6.21
CA VAL A 79 7.90 13.32 5.23
C VAL A 79 7.76 14.45 4.19
N ASP A 80 8.81 15.24 4.03
CA ASP A 80 8.93 16.20 2.92
C ASP A 80 9.71 15.53 1.78
N VAL A 81 8.96 15.05 0.78
CA VAL A 81 9.54 14.28 -0.34
C VAL A 81 10.52 15.09 -1.20
N ASP A 82 10.45 16.43 -1.14
CA ASP A 82 11.29 17.30 -1.93
C ASP A 82 12.60 17.70 -1.19
N ASN A 83 12.57 17.77 0.15
CA ASN A 83 13.64 18.36 0.94
C ASN A 83 14.28 17.42 1.97
N ASP A 84 13.59 16.37 2.44
CA ASP A 84 14.18 15.44 3.41
C ASP A 84 15.34 14.63 2.80
N GLU A 85 16.35 14.33 3.61
CA GLU A 85 17.38 13.35 3.23
C GLU A 85 16.73 11.96 3.08
N PHE A 86 17.16 11.19 2.08
CA PHE A 86 16.52 9.95 1.65
C PHE A 86 16.43 8.89 2.76
N PHE A 87 17.54 8.53 3.38
CA PHE A 87 17.53 7.44 4.36
C PHE A 87 16.80 7.78 5.66
N PRO A 88 16.91 8.99 6.23
CA PRO A 88 16.03 9.46 7.29
C PRO A 88 14.54 9.43 6.92
N ALA A 89 14.18 9.90 5.72
CA ALA A 89 12.82 9.83 5.20
C ALA A 89 12.33 8.38 5.05
N LEU A 90 13.15 7.50 4.48
CA LEU A 90 12.83 6.09 4.32
C LEU A 90 12.60 5.37 5.66
N ARG A 91 13.40 5.67 6.69
CA ARG A 91 13.15 5.14 8.04
C ARG A 91 11.79 5.57 8.58
N ARG A 92 11.42 6.84 8.41
CA ARG A 92 10.09 7.34 8.81
C ARG A 92 8.98 6.66 8.03
N ILE A 93 9.11 6.54 6.71
CA ILE A 93 8.15 5.83 5.85
C ILE A 93 7.96 4.39 6.33
N VAL A 94 9.03 3.66 6.63
CA VAL A 94 8.96 2.28 7.11
C VAL A 94 8.26 2.19 8.47
N CYS A 95 8.55 3.08 9.41
CA CYS A 95 7.86 3.11 10.72
C CYS A 95 6.36 3.41 10.54
N ASN A 96 6.01 4.41 9.76
CA ASN A 96 4.63 4.77 9.46
C ASN A 96 3.88 3.60 8.79
N TRP A 97 4.52 2.94 7.82
CA TRP A 97 4.01 1.77 7.10
C TRP A 97 3.67 0.61 8.05
N LEU A 98 4.61 0.25 8.92
CA LEU A 98 4.40 -0.81 9.92
C LEU A 98 3.29 -0.45 10.90
N ASN A 99 3.26 0.79 11.39
CA ASN A 99 2.22 1.27 12.29
C ASN A 99 0.84 1.27 11.63
N PHE A 100 0.74 1.73 10.38
CA PHE A 100 -0.50 1.70 9.62
C PHE A 100 -1.07 0.28 9.54
N PHE A 101 -0.30 -0.68 9.06
CA PHE A 101 -0.78 -2.05 8.92
C PHE A 101 -1.02 -2.75 10.27
N ALA A 102 -0.35 -2.35 11.33
CA ALA A 102 -0.63 -2.85 12.68
C ALA A 102 -1.98 -2.36 13.22
N THR A 103 -2.34 -1.11 12.94
CA THR A 103 -3.53 -0.43 13.49
C THR A 103 -4.76 -0.49 12.58
N HIS A 104 -4.62 -0.84 11.30
CA HIS A 104 -5.68 -0.87 10.30
C HIS A 104 -5.92 -2.29 9.73
N PRO A 105 -6.56 -3.19 10.53
CA PRO A 105 -6.71 -4.59 10.13
C PRO A 105 -7.61 -4.82 8.92
N VAL A 106 -8.55 -3.91 8.61
CA VAL A 106 -9.43 -3.99 7.44
C VAL A 106 -8.62 -3.74 6.16
N GLU A 107 -7.88 -2.64 6.13
CA GLU A 107 -7.02 -2.24 5.03
C GLU A 107 -5.91 -3.26 4.80
N ARG A 108 -5.32 -3.79 5.88
CA ARG A 108 -4.34 -4.87 5.82
C ARG A 108 -4.92 -6.15 5.18
N GLY A 109 -6.09 -6.58 5.63
CA GLY A 109 -6.76 -7.76 5.06
C GLY A 109 -7.09 -7.58 3.58
N PHE A 110 -7.57 -6.40 3.21
CA PHE A 110 -7.84 -6.06 1.82
C PHE A 110 -6.56 -6.01 0.97
N ALA A 111 -5.52 -5.32 1.42
CA ALA A 111 -4.24 -5.23 0.71
C ALA A 111 -3.59 -6.62 0.51
N TYR A 112 -3.70 -7.51 1.52
CA TYR A 112 -3.24 -8.88 1.39
C TYR A 112 -4.03 -9.66 0.33
N ALA A 113 -5.37 -9.63 0.37
CA ALA A 113 -6.23 -10.31 -0.59
C ALA A 113 -6.03 -9.78 -2.02
N ALA A 114 -6.03 -8.45 -2.18
CA ALA A 114 -5.79 -7.80 -3.46
C ALA A 114 -4.41 -8.13 -4.05
N GLY A 115 -3.37 -8.11 -3.22
CA GLY A 115 -2.00 -8.44 -3.65
C GLY A 115 -1.79 -9.91 -4.04
N ASN A 116 -2.69 -10.81 -3.64
CA ASN A 116 -2.68 -12.24 -3.99
C ASN A 116 -3.83 -12.64 -4.93
N GLU A 117 -4.51 -11.66 -5.56
CA GLU A 117 -5.63 -11.93 -6.45
C GLU A 117 -5.18 -12.74 -7.67
N VAL A 118 -5.91 -13.83 -7.93
CA VAL A 118 -5.62 -14.78 -9.00
C VAL A 118 -6.44 -14.54 -10.28
N ASP A 119 -7.54 -13.80 -10.18
CA ASP A 119 -8.28 -13.34 -11.34
C ASP A 119 -7.39 -12.42 -12.19
N VAL A 120 -7.36 -12.67 -13.50
CA VAL A 120 -6.39 -12.01 -14.40
C VAL A 120 -6.66 -10.51 -14.49
N ASP A 121 -7.91 -10.11 -14.66
CA ASP A 121 -8.29 -8.70 -14.85
C ASP A 121 -8.22 -7.94 -13.54
N ALA A 122 -8.73 -8.52 -12.46
CA ALA A 122 -8.65 -7.92 -11.12
C ALA A 122 -7.19 -7.80 -10.66
N GLY A 123 -6.39 -8.83 -10.85
CA GLY A 123 -4.96 -8.79 -10.53
C GLY A 123 -4.19 -7.78 -11.39
N ALA A 124 -4.55 -7.59 -12.65
CA ALA A 124 -3.96 -6.55 -13.51
C ALA A 124 -4.33 -5.15 -13.03
N ALA A 125 -5.61 -4.92 -12.64
CA ALA A 125 -6.06 -3.65 -12.08
C ALA A 125 -5.30 -3.29 -10.79
N VAL A 126 -5.14 -4.25 -9.85
CA VAL A 126 -4.37 -4.05 -8.61
C VAL A 126 -2.92 -3.67 -8.92
N ARG A 127 -2.26 -4.43 -9.80
CA ARG A 127 -0.85 -4.17 -10.16
C ARG A 127 -0.68 -2.79 -10.79
N SER A 128 -1.58 -2.41 -11.70
CA SER A 128 -1.54 -1.11 -12.36
C SER A 128 -1.64 0.04 -11.35
N VAL A 129 -2.66 0.01 -10.48
CA VAL A 129 -2.86 1.02 -9.45
C VAL A 129 -1.67 1.09 -8.48
N THR A 130 -1.26 -0.06 -7.94
CA THR A 130 -0.17 -0.12 -6.96
C THR A 130 1.16 0.35 -7.55
N SER A 131 1.51 -0.10 -8.76
CA SER A 131 2.76 0.30 -9.41
C SER A 131 2.78 1.79 -9.73
N ALA A 132 1.67 2.34 -10.24
CA ALA A 132 1.57 3.77 -10.54
C ALA A 132 1.84 4.62 -9.29
N HIS A 133 1.22 4.27 -8.15
CA HIS A 133 1.42 5.00 -6.89
C HIS A 133 2.85 4.89 -6.36
N PHE A 134 3.44 3.70 -6.31
CA PHE A 134 4.82 3.56 -5.84
C PHE A 134 5.81 4.35 -6.72
N VAL A 135 5.63 4.29 -8.05
CA VAL A 135 6.51 5.01 -8.98
C VAL A 135 6.34 6.53 -8.84
N SER A 136 5.09 7.03 -8.72
CA SER A 136 4.83 8.48 -8.61
C SER A 136 5.40 9.09 -7.33
N GLU A 137 5.35 8.36 -6.21
CA GLU A 137 5.77 8.89 -4.90
C GLU A 137 7.26 8.66 -4.59
N LEU A 138 7.79 7.46 -4.89
CA LEU A 138 9.16 7.14 -4.55
C LEU A 138 10.18 7.69 -5.55
N THR A 139 9.82 7.78 -6.83
CA THR A 139 10.76 8.25 -7.86
C THR A 139 11.22 9.69 -7.62
N PRO A 140 10.35 10.67 -7.30
CA PRO A 140 10.79 12.03 -6.96
C PRO A 140 11.72 12.06 -5.76
N LEU A 141 11.40 11.35 -4.69
CA LEU A 141 12.23 11.27 -3.47
C LEU A 141 13.63 10.73 -3.79
N VAL A 142 13.72 9.61 -4.54
CA VAL A 142 15.01 9.02 -4.92
C VAL A 142 15.78 9.92 -5.89
N LYS A 143 15.14 10.53 -6.88
CA LYS A 143 15.80 11.46 -7.82
C LYS A 143 16.30 12.73 -7.12
N GLY A 144 15.54 13.26 -6.17
CA GLY A 144 15.94 14.41 -5.37
C GLY A 144 17.20 14.09 -4.56
N ALA A 145 17.24 12.93 -3.92
CA ALA A 145 18.41 12.45 -3.18
C ALA A 145 19.65 12.26 -4.09
N ASP A 146 19.47 11.69 -5.27
CA ASP A 146 20.56 11.55 -6.25
C ASP A 146 21.13 12.91 -6.67
N ALA A 147 20.24 13.88 -6.95
CA ALA A 147 20.64 15.24 -7.28
C ALA A 147 21.41 15.96 -6.14
N ARG A 148 21.14 15.58 -4.88
CA ARG A 148 21.87 16.07 -3.69
C ARG A 148 23.15 15.30 -3.39
N GLY A 149 23.47 14.23 -4.17
CA GLY A 149 24.66 13.41 -3.99
C GLY A 149 24.59 12.47 -2.77
N GLU A 150 23.41 12.05 -2.38
CA GLU A 150 23.23 11.16 -1.22
C GLU A 150 23.57 9.69 -1.52
N PHE A 151 23.66 9.33 -2.80
CA PHE A 151 23.99 7.98 -3.24
C PHE A 151 25.44 7.86 -3.72
N ALA A 152 26.00 6.67 -3.57
CA ALA A 152 27.31 6.33 -4.09
C ALA A 152 27.36 6.53 -5.62
N PRO A 153 28.51 7.01 -6.16
CA PRO A 153 28.66 7.21 -7.59
C PRO A 153 28.32 5.94 -8.41
N GLY A 154 27.49 6.09 -9.43
CA GLY A 154 27.05 4.99 -10.29
C GLY A 154 25.87 4.17 -9.75
N THR A 155 25.24 4.60 -8.65
CA THR A 155 24.00 3.98 -8.16
C THR A 155 22.89 4.08 -9.20
N ALA A 156 22.26 2.96 -9.54
CA ALA A 156 21.12 2.93 -10.45
C ALA A 156 19.83 3.30 -9.70
N ILE A 157 19.27 4.46 -10.00
CA ILE A 157 18.08 5.01 -9.34
C ILE A 157 16.88 4.04 -9.38
N ASP A 158 16.63 3.41 -10.53
CA ASP A 158 15.54 2.43 -10.69
C ASP A 158 15.75 1.21 -9.77
N GLN A 159 16.99 0.85 -9.48
CA GLN A 159 17.33 -0.23 -8.56
C GLN A 159 16.98 0.15 -7.12
N VAL A 160 17.27 1.38 -6.71
CA VAL A 160 16.93 1.89 -5.37
C VAL A 160 15.41 1.90 -5.21
N VAL A 161 14.67 2.47 -6.18
CA VAL A 161 13.20 2.48 -6.16
C VAL A 161 12.65 1.05 -6.05
N SER A 162 13.16 0.13 -6.87
CA SER A 162 12.72 -1.27 -6.86
C SER A 162 12.97 -1.95 -5.51
N MET A 163 14.13 -1.74 -4.90
CA MET A 163 14.46 -2.32 -3.59
C MET A 163 13.58 -1.77 -2.48
N VAL A 164 13.26 -0.48 -2.49
CA VAL A 164 12.32 0.12 -1.53
C VAL A 164 10.91 -0.46 -1.71
N VAL A 165 10.44 -0.57 -2.95
CA VAL A 165 9.13 -1.18 -3.23
C VAL A 165 9.08 -2.63 -2.74
N LEU A 166 10.11 -3.43 -3.00
CA LEU A 166 10.20 -4.81 -2.53
C LEU A 166 10.17 -4.89 -1.00
N LEU A 167 10.91 -4.01 -0.32
CA LEU A 167 10.93 -3.94 1.14
C LEU A 167 9.53 -3.58 1.70
N LEU A 168 8.89 -2.53 1.21
CA LEU A 168 7.56 -2.11 1.68
C LEU A 168 6.51 -3.20 1.42
N ARG A 169 6.51 -3.81 0.22
CA ARG A 169 5.60 -4.90 -0.14
C ARG A 169 5.86 -6.20 0.61
N HIS A 170 6.98 -6.35 1.25
CA HIS A 170 7.27 -7.44 2.17
C HIS A 170 6.78 -7.11 3.57
N LEU A 171 7.06 -5.90 4.05
CA LEU A 171 6.70 -5.45 5.39
C LEU A 171 5.20 -5.23 5.61
N ASP A 172 4.39 -5.09 4.55
CA ASP A 172 2.92 -5.03 4.67
C ASP A 172 2.30 -6.39 5.06
N LYS A 173 3.04 -7.50 4.91
CA LYS A 173 2.56 -8.87 5.08
C LYS A 173 3.34 -9.66 6.14
N ALA A 174 4.67 -9.64 6.07
CA ALA A 174 5.53 -10.49 6.87
C ALA A 174 5.29 -10.40 8.40
N PRO A 175 4.96 -9.23 8.99
CA PRO A 175 4.64 -9.13 10.41
C PRO A 175 3.30 -9.76 10.83
N PHE A 176 2.43 -10.10 9.86
CA PHE A 176 1.05 -10.54 10.14
C PHE A 176 0.74 -11.94 9.64
N TYR A 177 1.54 -12.46 8.71
CA TYR A 177 1.32 -13.74 8.05
C TYR A 177 2.59 -14.61 8.13
N PRO A 178 2.66 -15.60 9.04
CA PRO A 178 3.88 -16.38 9.33
C PRO A 178 4.50 -17.08 8.11
N HIS A 179 3.66 -17.45 7.13
CA HIS A 179 4.11 -18.14 5.92
C HIS A 179 4.81 -17.22 4.91
N VAL A 180 4.73 -15.89 5.08
CA VAL A 180 5.34 -14.91 4.15
C VAL A 180 6.85 -14.83 4.35
N ASP A 181 7.31 -14.88 5.61
CA ASP A 181 8.75 -14.84 5.93
C ASP A 181 9.09 -15.74 7.11
N PRO A 182 9.32 -17.03 6.87
CA PRO A 182 9.74 -17.95 7.92
C PRO A 182 11.20 -17.74 8.36
N ILE A 183 11.99 -16.96 7.61
CA ILE A 183 13.42 -16.73 7.92
C ILE A 183 13.57 -15.67 9.01
N LEU A 184 12.99 -14.49 8.82
CA LEU A 184 13.00 -13.43 9.82
C LEU A 184 11.97 -13.67 10.93
N GLY A 185 10.91 -14.44 10.66
CA GLY A 185 9.87 -14.80 11.62
C GLY A 185 9.17 -13.58 12.23
N LEU A 186 8.91 -12.55 11.42
CA LEU A 186 8.38 -11.26 11.90
C LEU A 186 7.02 -11.38 12.56
N ALA A 187 6.18 -12.31 12.10
CA ALA A 187 4.83 -12.51 12.64
C ALA A 187 4.82 -13.05 14.10
N GLU A 188 5.93 -13.61 14.57
CA GLU A 188 6.09 -14.14 15.93
C GLU A 188 6.74 -13.12 16.88
N LYS A 189 7.09 -11.93 16.38
CA LYS A 189 7.83 -10.90 17.12
C LYS A 189 6.91 -9.79 17.64
N ARG A 190 7.37 -9.13 18.72
CA ARG A 190 6.71 -7.93 19.22
C ARG A 190 6.94 -6.76 18.27
N ALA A 191 6.01 -5.80 18.22
CA ALA A 191 6.06 -4.66 17.31
C ALA A 191 7.42 -3.91 17.33
N ALA A 192 7.95 -3.64 18.51
CA ALA A 192 9.26 -2.97 18.65
C ALA A 192 10.43 -3.79 18.08
N GLU A 193 10.33 -5.12 18.07
CA GLU A 193 11.36 -5.98 17.49
C GLU A 193 11.20 -6.03 15.96
N VAL A 194 9.97 -6.06 15.45
CA VAL A 194 9.66 -5.93 14.01
C VAL A 194 10.22 -4.64 13.46
N GLU A 195 9.92 -3.50 14.13
CA GLU A 195 10.43 -2.19 13.73
C GLU A 195 11.96 -2.15 13.71
N ARG A 196 12.62 -2.65 14.76
CA ARG A 196 14.08 -2.72 14.81
C ARG A 196 14.67 -3.52 13.64
N ILE A 197 14.08 -4.66 13.30
CA ILE A 197 14.54 -5.49 12.17
C ILE A 197 14.31 -4.76 10.84
N ALA A 198 13.14 -4.14 10.66
CA ALA A 198 12.84 -3.37 9.46
C ALA A 198 13.83 -2.21 9.25
N LEU A 199 14.18 -1.48 10.32
CA LEU A 199 15.19 -0.43 10.27
C LEU A 199 16.59 -0.97 9.96
N GLN A 200 16.95 -2.17 10.43
CA GLN A 200 18.21 -2.83 10.05
C GLN A 200 18.24 -3.19 8.54
N LEU A 201 17.09 -3.48 7.92
CA LEU A 201 17.02 -3.66 6.47
C LEU A 201 17.24 -2.34 5.73
N VAL A 202 16.70 -1.22 6.24
CA VAL A 202 16.99 0.12 5.72
C VAL A 202 18.47 0.46 5.87
N ASP A 203 19.09 0.16 7.01
CA ASP A 203 20.53 0.36 7.23
C ASP A 203 21.38 -0.48 6.25
N ALA A 204 20.90 -1.66 5.85
CA ALA A 204 21.58 -2.46 4.83
C ALA A 204 21.48 -1.81 3.44
N LEU A 205 20.34 -1.20 3.09
CA LEU A 205 20.20 -0.41 1.87
C LEU A 205 21.10 0.83 1.87
N GLU A 206 21.18 1.54 3.00
CA GLU A 206 22.06 2.71 3.14
C GLU A 206 23.52 2.32 2.97
N ARG A 207 23.97 1.21 3.53
CA ARG A 207 25.34 0.70 3.32
C ARG A 207 25.61 0.30 1.86
N ALA A 208 24.58 -0.15 1.13
CA ALA A 208 24.71 -0.59 -0.24
C ALA A 208 24.71 0.57 -1.24
N TYR A 209 23.92 1.59 -0.99
CA TYR A 209 23.62 2.65 -1.95
C TYR A 209 23.98 4.06 -1.49
N GLY A 210 24.07 4.30 -0.18
CA GLY A 210 24.39 5.61 0.36
C GLY A 210 25.83 6.04 0.07
N GLU A 211 26.05 7.34 -0.06
CA GLU A 211 27.41 7.87 -0.09
C GLU A 211 28.08 7.60 1.26
N GLY A 212 29.09 6.75 1.27
CA GLY A 212 29.76 6.33 2.50
C GLY A 212 30.31 7.54 3.25
N ARG A 213 29.76 7.83 4.43
CA ARG A 213 30.52 8.60 5.43
C ARG A 213 31.77 7.78 5.78
N ARG A 214 32.90 8.10 5.11
CA ARG A 214 34.23 7.60 5.48
C ARG A 214 34.64 8.14 6.84
#